data_3a1cd41dc7cc80ff0df64c8900de0244
#
_entry.id   3a1cd41dc7cc80ff0df64c8900de0244
#
_cell.length_a   1.000
_cell.length_b   1.000
_cell.length_c   1.000
_cell.angle_alpha   90.00
_cell.angle_beta   90.00
_cell.angle_gamma   90.00
#
_symmetry.space_group_name_H-M   'P 1'
#
loop_
_entity.id
_entity.type
_entity.pdbx_description
1 polymer ?
#
loop_
_entity_poly.entity_id
_entity_poly.type
_entity_poly.pdbx_seq_one_letter_code
_entity_poly.pdbx_strand_id
1 'polypeptide(L)'
;MIAHTIRGSVWTGLVVLSFGTRALAQSKQVWPETSTFVRLTDQMRFYFLMTTVKEDRASTEGEVGPNFDFYLKPLRKLNSWAGFRLDESKNRFLMVRVGYRYIFPYGGDGSYEHRGVVEATARCPLTHGVTVSDRSRVELRTIEGTFSWRYRNRLTFEKDFSIRRFKFTPYGRGEIYYDSRYSKVSRTALIAGSSFPITRHFELESYFEHQNDSGGSSNRTVNAVGVVANLYF
;
A
#
# COMPACT_ATOMS: atom_id res chain seq x y z
N MET A 1 -19.42 -19.27 54.72
CA MET A 1 -18.42 -18.37 54.10
C MET A 1 -18.37 -18.75 52.63
N ILE A 2 -19.12 -18.03 51.82
CA ILE A 2 -19.41 -18.36 50.41
C ILE A 2 -18.54 -17.46 49.54
N ALA A 3 -17.64 -18.05 48.77
CA ALA A 3 -16.82 -17.34 47.81
C ALA A 3 -17.54 -17.27 46.44
N HIS A 4 -17.95 -16.07 46.02
CA HIS A 4 -18.50 -15.82 44.69
C HIS A 4 -17.39 -15.66 43.67
N THR A 5 -17.34 -16.61 42.74
CA THR A 5 -16.47 -16.56 41.55
C THR A 5 -17.19 -15.74 40.47
N ILE A 6 -16.69 -14.55 40.20
CA ILE A 6 -17.18 -13.71 39.07
C ILE A 6 -16.47 -14.19 37.79
N ARG A 7 -17.20 -14.85 36.91
CA ARG A 7 -16.78 -15.13 35.52
C ARG A 7 -17.06 -13.90 34.69
N GLY A 8 -16.02 -13.13 34.35
CA GLY A 8 -16.10 -12.06 33.38
C GLY A 8 -16.11 -12.59 31.95
N SER A 9 -17.25 -12.51 31.30
CA SER A 9 -17.40 -12.77 29.86
C SER A 9 -16.85 -11.58 29.08
N VAL A 10 -15.74 -11.76 28.37
CA VAL A 10 -15.21 -10.75 27.43
C VAL A 10 -15.98 -10.93 26.12
N TRP A 11 -16.93 -10.06 25.88
CA TRP A 11 -17.58 -9.91 24.59
C TRP A 11 -16.62 -9.14 23.65
N THR A 12 -16.05 -9.84 22.68
CA THR A 12 -15.30 -9.24 21.58
C THR A 12 -16.31 -8.69 20.58
N GLY A 13 -16.67 -7.41 20.73
CA GLY A 13 -17.52 -6.71 19.79
C GLY A 13 -16.80 -6.50 18.46
N LEU A 14 -17.16 -7.28 17.45
CA LEU A 14 -16.79 -7.01 16.06
C LEU A 14 -17.66 -5.85 15.57
N VAL A 15 -17.11 -4.63 15.58
CA VAL A 15 -17.80 -3.46 15.02
C VAL A 15 -17.69 -3.54 13.49
N VAL A 16 -18.69 -4.10 12.85
CA VAL A 16 -18.89 -4.00 11.40
C VAL A 16 -19.55 -2.63 11.15
N LEU A 17 -18.73 -1.64 10.78
CA LEU A 17 -19.22 -0.35 10.29
C LEU A 17 -19.81 -0.53 8.89
N SER A 18 -21.11 -0.78 8.81
CA SER A 18 -21.87 -0.74 7.57
C SER A 18 -22.15 0.71 7.19
N PHE A 19 -21.30 1.31 6.37
CA PHE A 19 -21.61 2.59 5.73
C PHE A 19 -22.59 2.36 4.58
N GLY A 20 -23.86 2.48 4.86
CA GLY A 20 -24.92 2.54 3.85
C GLY A 20 -24.98 3.93 3.24
N THR A 21 -24.19 4.22 2.21
CA THR A 21 -24.35 5.40 1.37
C THR A 21 -24.90 5.00 0.01
N ARG A 22 -25.94 5.67 -0.44
CA ARG A 22 -26.52 5.51 -1.78
C ARG A 22 -25.47 5.90 -2.81
N ALA A 23 -24.97 4.91 -3.58
CA ALA A 23 -23.90 5.09 -4.53
C ALA A 23 -24.43 5.49 -5.90
N LEU A 24 -24.19 6.72 -6.31
CA LEU A 24 -24.14 7.11 -7.72
C LEU A 24 -22.78 6.68 -8.25
N ALA A 25 -22.73 5.82 -9.26
CA ALA A 25 -21.53 5.37 -9.98
C ALA A 25 -20.36 4.86 -9.10
N GLN A 26 -20.65 3.98 -8.15
CA GLN A 26 -19.63 3.36 -7.31
C GLN A 26 -19.15 2.06 -7.94
N SER A 27 -17.86 1.99 -8.26
CA SER A 27 -17.19 0.77 -8.74
C SER A 27 -16.59 0.01 -7.55
N LYS A 28 -16.78 -1.30 -7.52
CA LYS A 28 -16.17 -2.21 -6.56
C LYS A 28 -15.00 -2.93 -7.23
N GLN A 29 -13.87 -2.99 -6.56
CA GLN A 29 -12.67 -3.62 -7.10
C GLN A 29 -12.03 -4.55 -6.09
N VAL A 30 -11.30 -5.56 -6.58
CA VAL A 30 -10.45 -6.44 -5.80
C VAL A 30 -9.04 -6.36 -6.39
N TRP A 31 -8.04 -6.11 -5.54
CA TRP A 31 -6.64 -5.92 -5.92
C TRP A 31 -5.74 -6.95 -5.23
N PRO A 32 -5.59 -8.15 -5.80
CA PRO A 32 -4.56 -9.08 -5.37
C PRO A 32 -3.19 -8.59 -5.83
N GLU A 33 -2.23 -8.59 -4.91
CA GLU A 33 -0.85 -8.19 -5.17
C GLU A 33 0.10 -9.22 -4.57
N THR A 34 1.20 -9.49 -5.27
CA THR A 34 2.34 -10.22 -4.76
C THR A 34 3.57 -9.34 -4.87
N SER A 35 4.26 -9.17 -3.76
CA SER A 35 5.47 -8.38 -3.64
C SER A 35 6.61 -9.27 -3.16
N THR A 36 7.66 -9.42 -3.95
CA THR A 36 8.84 -10.21 -3.60
C THR A 36 10.02 -9.29 -3.37
N PHE A 37 10.66 -9.42 -2.22
CA PHE A 37 11.81 -8.64 -1.80
C PHE A 37 13.02 -9.54 -1.59
N VAL A 38 14.13 -9.24 -2.28
CA VAL A 38 15.39 -9.96 -2.15
C VAL A 38 16.45 -8.98 -1.68
N ARG A 39 17.03 -9.23 -0.51
CA ARG A 39 18.11 -8.41 0.04
C ARG A 39 19.39 -8.70 -0.72
N LEU A 40 19.95 -7.69 -1.38
CA LEU A 40 21.21 -7.81 -2.12
C LEU A 40 22.41 -7.38 -1.25
N THR A 41 22.24 -6.28 -0.51
CA THR A 41 23.23 -5.77 0.44
C THR A 41 22.51 -5.09 1.62
N ASP A 42 23.26 -4.60 2.61
CA ASP A 42 22.69 -3.81 3.72
C ASP A 42 22.05 -2.48 3.27
N GLN A 43 22.31 -2.06 2.05
CA GLN A 43 21.86 -0.77 1.51
C GLN A 43 21.01 -0.90 0.26
N MET A 44 20.90 -2.10 -0.30
CA MET A 44 20.20 -2.33 -1.56
C MET A 44 19.35 -3.59 -1.50
N ARG A 45 18.14 -3.50 -2.01
CA ARG A 45 17.19 -4.58 -2.13
C ARG A 45 16.57 -4.59 -3.52
N PHE A 46 16.44 -5.76 -4.10
CA PHE A 46 15.61 -5.98 -5.27
C PHE A 46 14.15 -6.16 -4.82
N TYR A 47 13.23 -5.58 -5.56
CA TYR A 47 11.81 -5.69 -5.32
C TYR A 47 11.08 -5.98 -6.64
N PHE A 48 10.31 -7.04 -6.67
CA PHE A 48 9.46 -7.39 -7.80
C PHE A 48 7.99 -7.32 -7.38
N LEU A 49 7.20 -6.60 -8.17
CA LEU A 49 5.76 -6.46 -7.99
C LEU A 49 5.02 -7.24 -9.07
N MET A 50 3.95 -7.88 -8.66
CA MET A 50 2.90 -8.38 -9.54
C MET A 50 1.55 -8.05 -8.89
N THR A 51 0.70 -7.32 -9.59
CA THR A 51 -0.66 -7.01 -9.12
C THR A 51 -1.67 -7.13 -10.23
N THR A 52 -2.91 -7.33 -9.84
CA THR A 52 -4.05 -7.40 -10.76
C THR A 52 -5.12 -6.47 -10.22
N VAL A 53 -5.72 -5.69 -11.09
CA VAL A 53 -6.89 -4.87 -10.77
C VAL A 53 -8.09 -5.48 -11.47
N LYS A 54 -9.03 -5.99 -10.68
CA LYS A 54 -10.28 -6.56 -11.19
C LYS A 54 -11.43 -5.64 -10.83
N GLU A 55 -12.12 -5.15 -11.83
CA GLU A 55 -13.32 -4.33 -11.72
C GLU A 55 -14.56 -5.13 -12.13
N ASP A 56 -15.71 -4.92 -11.45
CA ASP A 56 -16.95 -5.68 -11.63
C ASP A 56 -17.47 -5.74 -13.09
N ARG A 57 -17.15 -4.74 -13.92
CA ARG A 57 -17.71 -4.60 -15.29
C ARG A 57 -16.71 -4.10 -16.33
N ALA A 58 -15.42 -4.07 -16.02
CA ALA A 58 -14.38 -3.61 -16.91
C ALA A 58 -13.32 -4.70 -17.16
N SER A 59 -12.45 -4.45 -18.14
CA SER A 59 -11.29 -5.30 -18.38
C SER A 59 -10.40 -5.35 -17.14
N THR A 60 -9.91 -6.54 -16.81
CA THR A 60 -8.93 -6.73 -15.77
C THR A 60 -7.56 -6.28 -16.27
N GLU A 61 -6.85 -5.51 -15.47
CA GLU A 61 -5.50 -5.05 -15.77
C GLU A 61 -4.49 -5.80 -14.90
N GLY A 62 -3.36 -6.18 -15.49
CA GLY A 62 -2.18 -6.69 -14.79
C GLY A 62 -1.08 -5.63 -14.76
N GLU A 63 -0.34 -5.56 -13.65
CA GLU A 63 0.86 -4.75 -13.53
C GLU A 63 2.00 -5.62 -13.00
N VAL A 64 3.14 -5.60 -13.69
CA VAL A 64 4.34 -6.30 -13.25
C VAL A 64 5.54 -5.36 -13.35
N GLY A 65 6.52 -5.53 -12.46
CA GLY A 65 7.72 -4.74 -12.61
C GLY A 65 8.80 -4.93 -11.56
N PRO A 66 10.07 -4.90 -12.02
CA PRO A 66 11.24 -4.88 -11.17
C PRO A 66 11.51 -3.48 -10.61
N ASN A 67 12.05 -3.44 -9.41
CA ASN A 67 12.50 -2.21 -8.76
C ASN A 67 13.75 -2.49 -7.94
N PHE A 68 14.52 -1.44 -7.67
CA PHE A 68 15.62 -1.44 -6.73
C PHE A 68 15.36 -0.40 -5.64
N ASP A 69 15.48 -0.83 -4.39
CA ASP A 69 15.39 0.01 -3.22
C ASP A 69 16.81 0.28 -2.70
N PHE A 70 17.11 1.57 -2.45
CA PHE A 70 18.37 2.03 -1.91
C PHE A 70 18.13 2.69 -0.55
N TYR A 71 18.89 2.27 0.46
CA TYR A 71 18.84 2.83 1.80
C TYR A 71 20.01 3.80 1.97
N LEU A 72 19.71 5.10 2.07
CA LEU A 72 20.75 6.12 2.13
C LEU A 72 21.43 6.15 3.49
N LYS A 73 22.76 6.28 3.50
CA LYS A 73 23.60 6.57 4.65
C LYS A 73 23.87 8.09 4.71
N PRO A 74 24.07 8.66 5.90
CA PRO A 74 24.20 8.08 7.25
C PRO A 74 22.89 8.08 8.02
N LEU A 75 21.77 7.81 7.41
CA LEU A 75 20.46 7.90 8.04
C LEU A 75 20.33 6.87 9.17
N ARG A 76 19.75 7.31 10.27
CA ARG A 76 19.56 6.47 11.46
C ARG A 76 18.67 5.29 11.14
N LYS A 77 19.03 4.10 11.62
CA LYS A 77 18.08 3.02 11.78
C LYS A 77 17.02 3.49 12.78
N LEU A 78 15.76 3.36 12.41
CA LEU A 78 14.68 3.52 13.37
C LEU A 78 14.80 2.37 14.36
N ASN A 79 14.95 2.66 15.65
CA ASN A 79 14.85 1.62 16.66
C ASN A 79 13.45 1.02 16.53
N SER A 80 13.37 -0.21 16.04
CA SER A 80 12.09 -0.91 15.94
C SER A 80 11.63 -1.24 17.35
N TRP A 81 10.67 -0.53 17.84
CA TRP A 81 10.04 -0.78 19.14
C TRP A 81 9.40 -2.16 19.22
N ALA A 82 9.13 -2.77 18.10
CA ALA A 82 8.47 -4.06 18.03
C ALA A 82 9.34 -5.22 17.54
N GLY A 83 10.45 -4.98 16.90
CA GLY A 83 11.44 -6.02 16.54
C GLY A 83 10.96 -7.15 15.63
N PHE A 84 9.73 -7.10 15.10
CA PHE A 84 9.15 -8.18 14.31
C PHE A 84 8.83 -7.80 12.85
N ARG A 85 9.18 -6.60 12.43
CA ARG A 85 8.94 -6.16 11.05
C ARG A 85 9.83 -6.91 10.08
N LEU A 86 9.23 -7.56 9.10
CA LEU A 86 9.95 -8.27 8.04
C LEU A 86 10.51 -7.29 7.01
N ASP A 87 9.79 -6.20 6.74
CA ASP A 87 10.26 -5.16 5.84
C ASP A 87 11.36 -4.31 6.50
N GLU A 88 12.62 -4.62 6.20
CA GLU A 88 13.78 -3.90 6.71
C GLU A 88 13.79 -2.42 6.33
N SER A 89 13.13 -2.04 5.24
CA SER A 89 13.03 -0.63 4.83
C SER A 89 12.30 0.21 5.87
N LYS A 90 11.38 -0.40 6.62
CA LYS A 90 10.65 0.28 7.71
C LYS A 90 11.54 0.66 8.89
N ASN A 91 12.74 0.10 8.98
CA ASN A 91 13.75 0.43 9.98
C ASN A 91 14.76 1.51 9.50
N ARG A 92 14.52 2.11 8.34
CA ARG A 92 15.38 3.14 7.74
C ARG A 92 14.65 4.47 7.69
N PHE A 93 15.38 5.56 7.93
CA PHE A 93 14.81 6.90 7.85
C PHE A 93 14.44 7.27 6.41
N LEU A 94 15.30 6.96 5.43
CA LEU A 94 15.08 7.31 4.04
C LEU A 94 15.38 6.12 3.12
N MET A 95 14.45 5.85 2.23
CA MET A 95 14.58 4.88 1.14
C MET A 95 14.30 5.58 -0.19
N VAL A 96 15.12 5.31 -1.20
CA VAL A 96 14.86 5.69 -2.59
C VAL A 96 14.62 4.42 -3.39
N ARG A 97 13.58 4.43 -4.21
CA ARG A 97 13.24 3.35 -5.14
C ARG A 97 13.33 3.85 -6.57
N VAL A 98 13.94 3.05 -7.43
CA VAL A 98 13.90 3.23 -8.88
C VAL A 98 13.39 1.94 -9.50
N GLY A 99 12.47 2.04 -10.43
CA GLY A 99 11.88 0.85 -11.01
C GLY A 99 11.16 1.08 -12.33
N TYR A 100 10.71 -0.01 -12.86
CA TYR A 100 9.93 -0.06 -14.08
C TYR A 100 8.67 -0.89 -13.85
N ARG A 101 7.58 -0.52 -14.50
CA ARG A 101 6.28 -1.21 -14.47
C ARG A 101 5.77 -1.38 -15.89
N TYR A 102 5.24 -2.54 -16.15
CA TYR A 102 4.50 -2.83 -17.36
C TYR A 102 3.06 -3.16 -16.99
N ILE A 103 2.12 -2.39 -17.52
CA ILE A 103 0.69 -2.58 -17.32
C ILE A 103 0.09 -3.09 -18.61
N PHE A 104 -0.72 -4.12 -18.51
CA PHE A 104 -1.34 -4.78 -19.65
C PHE A 104 -2.77 -5.22 -19.32
N PRO A 105 -3.69 -5.19 -20.31
CA PRO A 105 -5.05 -5.69 -20.13
C PRO A 105 -5.08 -7.22 -20.19
N TYR A 106 -5.91 -7.84 -19.38
CA TYR A 106 -6.32 -9.23 -19.56
C TYR A 106 -7.54 -9.25 -20.47
N GLY A 107 -7.35 -9.68 -21.73
CA GLY A 107 -8.42 -9.75 -22.72
C GLY A 107 -8.60 -8.46 -23.53
N GLY A 108 -8.17 -8.42 -24.69
CA GLY A 108 -8.29 -7.60 -25.90
C GLY A 108 -8.56 -6.09 -25.84
N ASP A 109 -9.36 -5.60 -24.92
CA ASP A 109 -9.85 -4.21 -24.90
C ASP A 109 -9.23 -3.41 -23.75
N GLY A 110 -8.02 -2.93 -23.92
CA GLY A 110 -7.36 -2.08 -22.92
C GLY A 110 -6.04 -1.53 -23.45
N SER A 111 -5.50 -0.52 -22.76
CA SER A 111 -4.26 0.12 -23.17
C SER A 111 -3.06 -0.50 -22.47
N TYR A 112 -1.95 -0.60 -23.22
CA TYR A 112 -0.65 -0.96 -22.66
C TYR A 112 0.06 0.28 -22.13
N GLU A 113 0.67 0.15 -20.96
CA GLU A 113 1.42 1.25 -20.35
C GLU A 113 2.80 0.79 -19.92
N HIS A 114 3.82 1.56 -20.32
CA HIS A 114 5.18 1.50 -19.81
C HIS A 114 5.37 2.61 -18.78
N ARG A 115 5.87 2.28 -17.60
CA ARG A 115 5.99 3.24 -16.50
C ARG A 115 7.34 3.16 -15.83
N GLY A 116 8.15 4.22 -15.96
CA GLY A 116 9.32 4.42 -15.11
C GLY A 116 8.90 5.00 -13.76
N VAL A 117 9.47 4.51 -12.67
CA VAL A 117 9.12 4.92 -11.30
C VAL A 117 10.35 5.40 -10.57
N VAL A 118 10.26 6.58 -9.96
CA VAL A 118 11.22 7.08 -8.97
C VAL A 118 10.46 7.46 -7.72
N GLU A 119 10.88 6.94 -6.57
CA GLU A 119 10.19 7.13 -5.30
C GLU A 119 11.18 7.44 -4.19
N ALA A 120 10.82 8.34 -3.30
CA ALA A 120 11.52 8.57 -2.04
C ALA A 120 10.53 8.40 -0.89
N THR A 121 10.92 7.66 0.14
CA THR A 121 10.12 7.45 1.36
C THR A 121 10.94 7.85 2.58
N ALA A 122 10.49 8.90 3.28
CA ALA A 122 11.04 9.30 4.57
C ALA A 122 10.16 8.76 5.70
N ARG A 123 10.76 8.35 6.83
CA ARG A 123 10.05 7.81 7.99
C ARG A 123 10.48 8.49 9.27
N CYS A 124 9.52 8.80 10.11
CA CYS A 124 9.75 9.42 11.42
C CYS A 124 9.00 8.65 12.51
N PRO A 125 9.70 8.10 13.49
CA PRO A 125 9.05 7.54 14.67
C PRO A 125 8.51 8.68 15.54
N LEU A 126 7.24 8.56 15.94
CA LEU A 126 6.60 9.44 16.90
C LEU A 126 6.53 8.78 18.29
N THR A 127 5.99 9.51 19.24
CA THR A 127 5.69 8.97 20.57
C THR A 127 4.70 7.81 20.53
N HIS A 128 4.70 6.98 21.56
CA HIS A 128 3.79 5.83 21.71
C HIS A 128 3.90 4.75 20.59
N GLY A 129 5.05 4.65 19.92
CA GLY A 129 5.32 3.62 18.93
C GLY A 129 4.61 3.79 17.58
N VAL A 130 4.08 4.98 17.33
CA VAL A 130 3.55 5.35 16.00
C VAL A 130 4.71 5.70 15.08
N THR A 131 4.66 5.23 13.83
CA THR A 131 5.57 5.65 12.76
C THR A 131 4.77 6.42 11.72
N VAL A 132 5.27 7.59 11.35
CA VAL A 132 4.76 8.37 10.21
C VAL A 132 5.74 8.20 9.07
N SER A 133 5.22 7.95 7.86
CA SER A 133 6.03 7.97 6.65
C SER A 133 5.38 8.82 5.58
N ASP A 134 6.22 9.58 4.89
CA ASP A 134 5.86 10.34 3.70
C ASP A 134 6.56 9.74 2.48
N ARG A 135 5.77 9.41 1.46
CA ARG A 135 6.24 8.82 0.22
C ARG A 135 5.91 9.73 -0.96
N SER A 136 6.92 10.26 -1.59
CA SER A 136 6.83 11.02 -2.85
C SER A 136 7.26 10.14 -4.01
N ARG A 137 6.44 10.05 -5.06
CA ARG A 137 6.69 9.23 -6.25
C ARG A 137 6.41 10.01 -7.53
N VAL A 138 7.32 9.88 -8.48
CA VAL A 138 7.15 10.35 -9.86
C VAL A 138 7.06 9.12 -10.77
N GLU A 139 6.09 9.13 -11.65
CA GLU A 139 5.86 8.08 -12.64
C GLU A 139 5.95 8.71 -14.05
N LEU A 140 6.90 8.24 -14.84
CA LEU A 140 7.04 8.60 -16.26
C LEU A 140 6.30 7.53 -17.06
N ARG A 141 5.25 7.91 -17.77
CA ARG A 141 4.27 6.99 -18.34
C ARG A 141 4.22 7.15 -19.85
N THR A 142 4.27 6.02 -20.56
CA THR A 142 3.98 5.96 -21.98
C THR A 142 2.79 5.03 -22.20
N ILE A 143 1.66 5.60 -22.57
CA ILE A 143 0.40 4.90 -22.78
C ILE A 143 0.13 4.93 -24.27
N GLU A 144 0.18 3.78 -24.96
CA GLU A 144 0.00 3.67 -26.41
C GLU A 144 0.85 4.69 -27.20
N GLY A 145 2.11 4.85 -26.80
CA GLY A 145 3.04 5.80 -27.43
C GLY A 145 2.92 7.24 -26.97
N THR A 146 1.89 7.61 -26.21
CA THR A 146 1.71 8.98 -25.71
C THR A 146 2.38 9.13 -24.34
N PHE A 147 3.32 10.07 -24.24
CA PHE A 147 4.03 10.36 -23.00
C PHE A 147 3.21 11.23 -22.06
N SER A 148 3.28 10.90 -20.77
CA SER A 148 2.75 11.71 -19.66
C SER A 148 3.55 11.43 -18.39
N TRP A 149 3.35 12.25 -17.35
CA TRP A 149 3.93 11.99 -16.05
C TRP A 149 2.88 12.19 -14.97
N ARG A 150 3.09 11.50 -13.82
CA ARG A 150 2.21 11.59 -12.65
C ARG A 150 3.06 11.71 -11.39
N TYR A 151 2.69 12.64 -10.53
CA TYR A 151 3.23 12.74 -9.18
C TYR A 151 2.23 12.16 -8.18
N ARG A 152 2.74 11.42 -7.21
CA ARG A 152 1.95 10.85 -6.13
C ARG A 152 2.63 11.16 -4.81
N ASN A 153 1.85 11.61 -3.84
CA ASN A 153 2.31 11.72 -2.46
C ASN A 153 1.39 10.90 -1.55
N ARG A 154 2.00 10.14 -0.64
CA ARG A 154 1.30 9.29 0.31
C ARG A 154 1.83 9.52 1.72
N LEU A 155 0.95 9.95 2.61
CA LEU A 155 1.20 10.02 4.04
C LEU A 155 0.63 8.76 4.71
N THR A 156 1.44 8.09 5.54
CA THR A 156 1.05 6.86 6.25
C THR A 156 1.29 7.04 7.74
N PHE A 157 0.34 6.60 8.53
CA PHE A 157 0.44 6.41 9.99
C PHE A 157 0.30 4.93 10.27
N GLU A 158 1.27 4.34 10.96
CA GLU A 158 1.25 2.92 11.32
C GLU A 158 1.73 2.72 12.75
N LYS A 159 1.23 1.66 13.40
CA LYS A 159 1.66 1.29 14.74
C LYS A 159 1.72 -0.22 14.89
N ASP A 160 2.82 -0.71 15.46
CA ASP A 160 2.98 -2.13 15.72
C ASP A 160 2.28 -2.55 17.01
N PHE A 161 1.53 -3.63 16.94
CA PHE A 161 0.88 -4.26 18.08
C PHE A 161 1.32 -5.71 18.22
N SER A 162 1.49 -6.12 19.48
CA SER A 162 1.75 -7.51 19.84
C SER A 162 0.82 -7.91 20.98
N ILE A 163 -0.09 -8.84 20.71
CA ILE A 163 -1.01 -9.39 21.71
C ILE A 163 -0.71 -10.87 21.86
N ARG A 164 -0.02 -11.25 22.93
CA ARG A 164 0.52 -12.59 23.14
C ARG A 164 1.44 -12.99 21.98
N ARG A 165 1.04 -14.00 21.17
CA ARG A 165 1.79 -14.46 19.98
C ARG A 165 1.35 -13.80 18.68
N PHE A 166 0.25 -13.07 18.72
CA PHE A 166 -0.31 -12.42 17.53
C PHE A 166 0.32 -11.03 17.33
N LYS A 167 0.91 -10.82 16.19
CA LYS A 167 1.57 -9.56 15.78
C LYS A 167 0.88 -9.00 14.57
N PHE A 168 0.63 -7.68 14.58
CA PHE A 168 0.00 -6.99 13.46
C PHE A 168 0.33 -5.51 13.48
N THR A 169 0.29 -4.88 12.32
CA THR A 169 0.57 -3.45 12.15
C THR A 169 -0.59 -2.80 11.41
N PRO A 170 -1.59 -2.27 12.12
CA PRO A 170 -2.62 -1.46 11.50
C PRO A 170 -2.05 -0.14 11.01
N TYR A 171 -2.63 0.37 9.94
CA TYR A 171 -2.25 1.64 9.35
C TYR A 171 -3.43 2.38 8.72
N GLY A 172 -3.26 3.72 8.63
CA GLY A 172 -4.07 4.61 7.81
C GLY A 172 -3.18 5.35 6.82
N ARG A 173 -3.64 5.50 5.58
CA ARG A 173 -2.92 6.21 4.51
C ARG A 173 -3.84 7.21 3.83
N GLY A 174 -3.31 8.41 3.56
CA GLY A 174 -3.90 9.38 2.64
C GLY A 174 -3.00 9.53 1.42
N GLU A 175 -3.58 9.56 0.22
CA GLU A 175 -2.81 9.69 -1.01
C GLU A 175 -3.44 10.69 -1.96
N ILE A 176 -2.60 11.48 -2.64
CA ILE A 176 -2.99 12.43 -3.69
C ILE A 176 -2.17 12.17 -4.96
N TYR A 177 -2.79 12.41 -6.12
CA TYR A 177 -2.20 12.21 -7.43
C TYR A 177 -2.39 13.44 -8.30
N TYR A 178 -1.30 14.02 -8.78
CA TYR A 178 -1.31 15.01 -9.85
C TYR A 178 -0.95 14.32 -11.16
N ASP A 179 -1.76 14.49 -12.20
CA ASP A 179 -1.53 13.85 -13.51
C ASP A 179 -1.42 14.93 -14.59
N SER A 180 -0.29 14.93 -15.32
CA SER A 180 0.00 15.91 -16.37
C SER A 180 -0.99 15.87 -17.53
N ARG A 181 -1.66 14.72 -17.78
CA ARG A 181 -2.69 14.60 -18.82
C ARG A 181 -3.88 15.51 -18.57
N TYR A 182 -4.16 15.79 -17.32
CA TYR A 182 -5.30 16.61 -16.91
C TYR A 182 -4.87 17.95 -16.29
N SER A 183 -3.55 18.14 -16.07
CA SER A 183 -2.97 19.32 -15.42
C SER A 183 -3.61 19.69 -14.09
N LYS A 184 -4.03 18.66 -13.32
CA LYS A 184 -4.72 18.83 -12.02
C LYS A 184 -4.48 17.66 -11.08
N VAL A 185 -4.88 17.80 -9.83
CA VAL A 185 -5.05 16.69 -8.92
C VAL A 185 -6.18 15.81 -9.46
N SER A 186 -5.82 14.64 -9.97
CA SER A 186 -6.73 13.75 -10.70
C SER A 186 -7.30 12.64 -9.82
N ARG A 187 -6.69 12.41 -8.64
CA ARG A 187 -7.10 11.33 -7.73
C ARG A 187 -6.75 11.64 -6.30
N THR A 188 -7.62 11.26 -5.38
CA THR A 188 -7.35 11.18 -3.95
C THR A 188 -7.78 9.82 -3.44
N ALA A 189 -7.07 9.27 -2.44
CA ALA A 189 -7.41 7.99 -1.84
C ALA A 189 -7.24 8.04 -0.32
N LEU A 190 -8.14 7.35 0.39
CA LEU A 190 -8.04 7.02 1.80
C LEU A 190 -7.97 5.51 1.94
N ILE A 191 -6.98 5.02 2.67
CA ILE A 191 -6.70 3.59 2.79
C ILE A 191 -6.59 3.26 4.28
N ALA A 192 -7.25 2.20 4.69
CA ALA A 192 -7.10 1.64 6.03
C ALA A 192 -6.84 0.14 5.91
N GLY A 193 -5.86 -0.36 6.64
CA GLY A 193 -5.48 -1.75 6.53
C GLY A 193 -4.61 -2.23 7.69
N SER A 194 -4.13 -3.45 7.56
CA SER A 194 -3.19 -4.04 8.51
C SER A 194 -2.29 -5.05 7.83
N SER A 195 -1.04 -5.14 8.28
CA SER A 195 -0.12 -6.20 7.89
C SER A 195 0.08 -7.20 9.04
N PHE A 196 0.26 -8.47 8.67
CA PHE A 196 0.34 -9.63 9.55
C PHE A 196 1.58 -10.46 9.18
N PRO A 197 2.67 -10.42 9.94
CA PRO A 197 3.80 -11.32 9.72
C PRO A 197 3.39 -12.76 10.10
N ILE A 198 3.26 -13.62 9.10
CA ILE A 198 2.81 -15.01 9.28
C ILE A 198 4.01 -15.92 9.56
N THR A 199 5.09 -15.74 8.77
CA THR A 199 6.37 -16.44 9.00
C THR A 199 7.52 -15.43 8.93
N ARG A 200 8.76 -15.90 9.08
CA ARG A 200 9.95 -15.03 8.90
C ARG A 200 10.19 -14.56 7.45
N HIS A 201 9.48 -15.13 6.49
CA HIS A 201 9.62 -14.83 5.07
C HIS A 201 8.32 -14.37 4.41
N PHE A 202 7.20 -14.44 5.13
CA PHE A 202 5.90 -14.14 4.58
C PHE A 202 5.08 -13.22 5.48
N GLU A 203 4.62 -12.12 4.91
CA GLU A 203 3.69 -11.17 5.52
C GLU A 203 2.46 -11.04 4.63
N LEU A 204 1.28 -11.14 5.21
CA LEU A 204 0.01 -10.86 4.56
C LEU A 204 -0.44 -9.46 4.92
N GLU A 205 -0.81 -8.65 3.93
CA GLU A 205 -1.43 -7.35 4.14
C GLU A 205 -2.83 -7.36 3.55
N SER A 206 -3.78 -6.75 4.27
CA SER A 206 -5.13 -6.52 3.76
C SER A 206 -5.56 -5.10 4.03
N TYR A 207 -6.29 -4.50 3.09
CA TYR A 207 -6.74 -3.13 3.21
C TYR A 207 -8.05 -2.87 2.46
N PHE A 208 -8.70 -1.82 2.89
CA PHE A 208 -9.79 -1.16 2.18
C PHE A 208 -9.30 0.19 1.67
N GLU A 209 -9.63 0.51 0.42
CA GLU A 209 -9.34 1.80 -0.20
C GLU A 209 -10.61 2.46 -0.71
N HIS A 210 -10.79 3.71 -0.34
CA HIS A 210 -11.79 4.62 -0.88
C HIS A 210 -11.10 5.67 -1.74
N GLN A 211 -11.37 5.67 -3.04
CA GLN A 211 -10.69 6.50 -4.02
C GLN A 211 -11.70 7.37 -4.76
N ASN A 212 -11.36 8.64 -4.96
CA ASN A 212 -12.09 9.56 -5.82
C ASN A 212 -11.22 9.92 -7.02
N ASP A 213 -11.68 9.58 -8.21
CA ASP A 213 -11.08 9.91 -9.49
C ASP A 213 -11.81 11.09 -10.13
N SER A 214 -11.05 12.13 -10.43
CA SER A 214 -11.53 13.34 -11.14
C SER A 214 -10.74 13.61 -12.42
N GLY A 215 -9.93 12.64 -12.88
CA GLY A 215 -9.08 12.77 -14.06
C GLY A 215 -9.85 12.77 -15.38
N GLY A 216 -10.89 11.96 -15.49
CA GLY A 216 -11.68 11.81 -16.70
C GLY A 216 -12.75 12.90 -16.90
N SER A 217 -13.66 12.67 -17.85
CA SER A 217 -14.81 13.53 -18.14
C SER A 217 -15.88 13.51 -17.04
N SER A 218 -15.89 12.47 -16.22
CA SER A 218 -16.80 12.32 -15.08
C SER A 218 -16.03 11.92 -13.82
N ASN A 219 -16.48 12.42 -12.66
CA ASN A 219 -15.97 11.99 -11.38
C ASN A 219 -16.42 10.56 -11.09
N ARG A 220 -15.50 9.74 -10.60
CA ARG A 220 -15.75 8.35 -10.27
C ARG A 220 -15.27 8.05 -8.86
N THR A 221 -16.09 7.36 -8.08
CA THR A 221 -15.71 6.83 -6.78
C THR A 221 -15.44 5.32 -6.91
N VAL A 222 -14.30 4.88 -6.42
CA VAL A 222 -13.89 3.48 -6.39
C VAL A 222 -13.76 3.04 -4.94
N ASN A 223 -14.35 1.90 -4.59
CA ASN A 223 -14.08 1.20 -3.34
C ASN A 223 -13.40 -0.12 -3.66
N ALA A 224 -12.21 -0.32 -3.12
CA ALA A 224 -11.43 -1.50 -3.37
C ALA A 224 -11.08 -2.24 -2.08
N VAL A 225 -10.97 -3.55 -2.17
CA VAL A 225 -10.34 -4.40 -1.17
C VAL A 225 -9.05 -4.94 -1.77
N GLY A 226 -7.93 -4.69 -1.09
CA GLY A 226 -6.64 -5.21 -1.49
C GLY A 226 -6.15 -6.30 -0.54
N VAL A 227 -5.49 -7.29 -1.13
CA VAL A 227 -4.77 -8.35 -0.41
C VAL A 227 -3.38 -8.46 -1.01
N VAL A 228 -2.36 -8.29 -0.17
CA VAL A 228 -0.96 -8.30 -0.60
C VAL A 228 -0.21 -9.44 0.09
N ALA A 229 0.42 -10.28 -0.71
CA ALA A 229 1.36 -11.30 -0.26
C ALA A 229 2.78 -10.74 -0.38
N ASN A 230 3.42 -10.44 0.74
CA ASN A 230 4.79 -9.96 0.82
C ASN A 230 5.75 -11.10 1.14
N LEU A 231 6.72 -11.35 0.25
CA LEU A 231 7.74 -12.40 0.37
C LEU A 231 9.12 -11.75 0.57
N TYR A 232 9.87 -12.19 1.58
CA TYR A 232 11.18 -11.62 1.98
C TYR A 232 12.28 -12.69 1.97
N PHE A 233 13.38 -12.43 1.22
CA PHE A 233 14.54 -13.31 1.06
C PHE A 233 15.88 -12.58 1.23
#